data_824df32a363ca4b32c51912600c14864
#
_entry.id   824df32a363ca4b32c51912600c14864
#
_cell.length_a   1.000
_cell.length_b   1.000
_cell.length_c   1.000
_cell.angle_alpha   90.00
_cell.angle_beta   90.00
_cell.angle_gamma   90.00
#
_symmetry.space_group_name_H-M   'P 1'
#
loop_
_entity.id
_entity.type
_entity.pdbx_description
1 polymer ?
#
loop_
_entity_poly.entity_id
_entity_poly.type
_entity_poly.pdbx_seq_one_letter_code
_entity_poly.pdbx_strand_id
1 'polypeptide(L)'
;MHLTVVLAALVFLRSPPEGTSLRSCEIAARKIVHRFYPLRHCQRSNRSVIGLKNVKTVRECADFARDKQGLAFNFAPLDRNSSNWYELVKERERNRSTVPPWKPQPPRVAFNSFGFDDFYNCHVLDCPEYRNLSTIVNDTRFDYYTLYARLLPSSNATCIPSIGMFLFEDTRNNYSNAYNSCVTAGGSLAHIASDARTFHLAKYLVNLSSGNYTTANSTNVTTAEPVYYVGLNETLKNRFFTSAEERLDCFTFRAWAPGHPDRNRHPPSCVALTDEGSWKVYNCNRTLPYICELHTSGPALYAPKLKRKCFVKRPNNRKAPSRRVTTL
;
A
#
# COMPACT_ATOMS: atom_id res chain seq x y z
N MET A 1 75.50 26.35 26.68
CA MET A 1 75.06 25.26 25.77
C MET A 1 73.75 24.72 26.29
N HIS A 2 72.61 25.18 25.72
CA HIS A 2 71.30 24.67 26.03
C HIS A 2 70.80 23.78 24.88
N LEU A 3 70.59 22.50 25.22
CA LEU A 3 70.10 21.47 24.27
C LEU A 3 68.56 21.49 24.33
N THR A 4 67.93 21.96 23.27
CA THR A 4 66.47 21.96 23.13
C THR A 4 66.07 20.61 22.51
N VAL A 5 65.39 19.77 23.26
CA VAL A 5 64.78 18.53 22.76
C VAL A 5 63.41 18.83 22.14
N VAL A 6 63.28 18.64 20.84
CA VAL A 6 62.00 18.76 20.12
C VAL A 6 61.33 17.39 20.18
N LEU A 7 60.22 17.28 20.95
CA LEU A 7 59.34 16.10 20.95
C LEU A 7 58.39 16.22 19.76
N ALA A 8 58.59 15.34 18.75
CA ALA A 8 57.66 15.17 17.66
C ALA A 8 56.46 14.29 18.12
N ALA A 9 55.30 14.93 18.26
CA ALA A 9 54.06 14.18 18.56
C ALA A 9 53.56 13.51 17.26
N LEU A 10 53.70 12.17 17.19
CA LEU A 10 53.09 11.32 16.19
C LEU A 10 51.57 11.28 16.45
N VAL A 11 50.81 12.07 15.67
CA VAL A 11 49.35 11.97 15.62
C VAL A 11 49.01 10.71 14.84
N PHE A 12 48.69 9.62 15.53
CA PHE A 12 48.06 8.45 14.94
C PHE A 12 46.65 8.85 14.50
N LEU A 13 46.43 9.05 13.22
CA LEU A 13 45.11 9.10 12.61
C LEU A 13 44.50 7.69 12.73
N ARG A 14 43.74 7.51 13.81
CA ARG A 14 42.89 6.32 13.98
C ARG A 14 41.83 6.36 12.88
N SER A 15 41.86 5.39 11.96
CA SER A 15 40.75 5.07 11.08
C SER A 15 39.48 4.87 11.93
N PRO A 16 38.34 5.46 11.55
CA PRO A 16 37.10 5.21 12.30
C PRO A 16 36.77 3.72 12.27
N PRO A 17 36.30 3.15 13.38
CA PRO A 17 36.01 1.72 13.45
C PRO A 17 34.88 1.35 12.46
N GLU A 18 35.04 0.24 11.76
CA GLU A 18 34.08 -0.30 10.78
C GLU A 18 32.66 -0.52 11.32
N GLY A 19 32.45 -0.40 12.64
CA GLY A 19 31.15 -0.51 13.31
C GLY A 19 30.16 0.65 13.09
N THR A 20 30.60 1.79 12.50
CA THR A 20 29.73 2.97 12.30
C THR A 20 28.75 2.78 11.13
N SER A 21 29.05 1.92 10.16
CA SER A 21 28.19 1.63 9.01
C SER A 21 26.93 0.85 9.41
N LEU A 22 27.07 -0.15 10.28
CA LEU A 22 25.93 -0.97 10.77
C LEU A 22 24.95 -0.16 11.61
N ARG A 23 25.43 0.74 12.48
CA ARG A 23 24.55 1.61 13.28
C ARG A 23 23.71 2.57 12.43
N SER A 24 24.20 3.02 11.28
CA SER A 24 23.44 3.89 10.39
C SER A 24 22.27 3.16 9.72
N CYS A 25 22.42 1.86 9.42
CA CYS A 25 21.34 1.05 8.85
C CYS A 25 20.28 0.64 9.88
N GLU A 26 20.67 0.43 11.14
CA GLU A 26 19.73 0.13 12.23
C GLU A 26 18.79 1.34 12.54
N ILE A 27 19.29 2.55 12.41
CA ILE A 27 18.47 3.78 12.60
C ILE A 27 17.47 3.93 11.46
N ALA A 28 17.85 3.60 10.22
CA ALA A 28 16.96 3.60 9.05
C ALA A 28 15.90 2.49 9.13
N ALA A 29 16.23 1.35 9.74
CA ALA A 29 15.31 0.24 9.98
C ALA A 29 14.27 0.52 11.09
N ARG A 30 14.08 1.75 11.54
CA ARG A 30 12.91 2.11 12.35
C ARG A 30 11.66 1.73 11.57
N LYS A 31 11.14 0.55 11.91
CA LYS A 31 9.94 -0.06 11.40
C LYS A 31 8.86 1.03 11.27
N ILE A 32 8.59 1.51 10.06
CA ILE A 32 7.43 2.37 9.80
C ILE A 32 6.23 1.52 10.20
N VAL A 33 5.69 1.77 11.37
CA VAL A 33 4.49 1.07 11.83
C VAL A 33 3.33 1.59 11.00
N HIS A 34 3.00 0.86 9.95
CA HIS A 34 1.82 1.15 9.14
C HIS A 34 0.58 1.12 10.05
N ARG A 35 0.01 2.30 10.27
CA ARG A 35 -1.17 2.48 11.09
C ARG A 35 -2.40 2.58 10.20
N PHE A 36 -3.39 1.73 10.47
CA PHE A 36 -4.70 1.84 9.84
C PHE A 36 -5.57 2.86 10.58
N TYR A 37 -6.29 3.65 9.81
CA TYR A 37 -7.19 4.69 10.31
C TYR A 37 -8.62 4.41 9.90
N PRO A 38 -9.61 4.66 10.77
CA PRO A 38 -11.01 4.54 10.41
C PRO A 38 -11.38 5.64 9.40
N LEU A 39 -11.91 5.25 8.25
CA LEU A 39 -12.33 6.19 7.20
C LEU A 39 -13.85 6.24 7.06
N ARG A 40 -14.54 5.13 7.25
CA ARG A 40 -16.00 5.04 7.15
C ARG A 40 -16.54 4.22 8.31
N HIS A 41 -17.68 4.65 8.82
CA HIS A 41 -18.40 4.00 9.90
C HIS A 41 -19.75 3.51 9.39
N CYS A 42 -20.18 2.30 9.79
CA CYS A 42 -21.39 1.65 9.29
C CYS A 42 -21.38 1.43 7.77
N GLN A 43 -20.20 1.25 7.22
CA GLN A 43 -19.96 1.01 5.82
C GLN A 43 -18.79 0.04 5.64
N ARG A 44 -18.83 -0.74 4.56
CA ARG A 44 -17.73 -1.60 4.15
C ARG A 44 -17.35 -1.34 2.70
N SER A 45 -16.11 -1.66 2.37
CA SER A 45 -15.63 -1.69 1.00
C SER A 45 -15.87 -3.07 0.39
N ASN A 46 -16.29 -3.09 -0.89
CA ASN A 46 -16.42 -4.30 -1.70
C ASN A 46 -15.18 -4.55 -2.58
N ARG A 47 -14.01 -4.01 -2.19
CA ARG A 47 -12.74 -4.32 -2.83
C ARG A 47 -12.38 -5.79 -2.65
N SER A 48 -11.42 -6.25 -3.46
CA SER A 48 -10.91 -7.61 -3.43
C SER A 48 -10.39 -7.99 -2.04
N VAL A 49 -10.89 -9.10 -1.52
CA VAL A 49 -10.55 -9.61 -0.18
C VAL A 49 -9.42 -10.62 -0.30
N ILE A 50 -8.31 -10.38 0.40
CA ILE A 50 -7.12 -11.25 0.43
C ILE A 50 -6.98 -12.04 1.73
N GLY A 51 -7.83 -11.78 2.70
CA GLY A 51 -7.83 -12.52 3.96
C GLY A 51 -9.10 -12.32 4.76
N LEU A 52 -9.56 -13.41 5.37
CA LEU A 52 -10.75 -13.46 6.22
C LEU A 52 -10.39 -14.10 7.55
N LYS A 53 -10.80 -13.49 8.66
CA LYS A 53 -10.55 -14.00 10.02
C LYS A 53 -11.60 -13.51 11.01
N ASN A 54 -11.87 -14.33 12.02
CA ASN A 54 -12.61 -13.89 13.20
C ASN A 54 -11.63 -13.44 14.27
N VAL A 55 -11.78 -12.20 14.71
CA VAL A 55 -10.92 -11.54 15.71
C VAL A 55 -11.75 -10.84 16.77
N LYS A 56 -11.17 -10.62 17.96
CA LYS A 56 -11.88 -9.97 19.08
C LYS A 56 -11.85 -8.45 18.97
N THR A 57 -10.77 -7.90 18.43
CA THR A 57 -10.51 -6.47 18.44
C THR A 57 -10.09 -5.94 17.06
N VAL A 58 -10.33 -4.66 16.82
CA VAL A 58 -9.84 -3.95 15.62
C VAL A 58 -8.31 -4.02 15.51
N ARG A 59 -7.59 -4.08 16.64
CA ARG A 59 -6.13 -4.21 16.67
C ARG A 59 -5.68 -5.55 16.09
N GLU A 60 -6.33 -6.65 16.48
CA GLU A 60 -6.05 -7.97 15.92
C GLU A 60 -6.37 -8.03 14.41
N CYS A 61 -7.42 -7.34 13.94
CA CYS A 61 -7.71 -7.22 12.52
C CYS A 61 -6.63 -6.42 11.81
N ALA A 62 -6.14 -5.33 12.39
CA ALA A 62 -5.04 -4.55 11.84
C ALA A 62 -3.72 -5.32 11.81
N ASP A 63 -3.42 -6.15 12.83
CA ASP A 63 -2.26 -7.04 12.84
C ASP A 63 -2.37 -8.08 11.73
N PHE A 64 -3.52 -8.72 11.60
CA PHE A 64 -3.79 -9.68 10.52
C PHE A 64 -3.71 -9.03 9.12
N ALA A 65 -4.17 -7.78 8.99
CA ALA A 65 -4.05 -7.05 7.74
C ALA A 65 -2.57 -6.77 7.39
N ARG A 66 -1.72 -6.44 8.37
CA ARG A 66 -0.27 -6.28 8.16
C ARG A 66 0.40 -7.59 7.73
N ASP A 67 0.06 -8.70 8.38
CA ASP A 67 0.59 -10.03 8.04
C ASP A 67 0.22 -10.45 6.61
N LYS A 68 -0.95 -10.03 6.13
CA LYS A 68 -1.42 -10.27 4.77
C LYS A 68 -0.98 -9.22 3.76
N GLN A 69 -0.21 -8.21 4.20
CA GLN A 69 0.16 -7.04 3.37
C GLN A 69 -1.05 -6.31 2.79
N GLY A 70 -2.18 -6.31 3.50
CA GLY A 70 -3.38 -5.58 3.12
C GLY A 70 -3.20 -4.08 3.29
N LEU A 71 -3.78 -3.30 2.38
CA LEU A 71 -3.72 -1.85 2.41
C LEU A 71 -4.95 -1.23 3.09
N ALA A 72 -5.99 -2.03 3.30
CA ALA A 72 -7.22 -1.66 3.99
C ALA A 72 -7.88 -2.90 4.61
N PHE A 73 -8.89 -2.70 5.44
CA PHE A 73 -9.76 -3.78 5.93
C PHE A 73 -11.15 -3.28 6.36
N ASN A 74 -12.12 -4.18 6.32
CA ASN A 74 -13.42 -4.01 6.98
C ASN A 74 -13.40 -4.76 8.32
N PHE A 75 -13.90 -4.15 9.38
CA PHE A 75 -13.99 -4.79 10.68
C PHE A 75 -15.38 -4.60 11.29
N ALA A 76 -16.01 -5.71 11.71
CA ALA A 76 -17.28 -5.70 12.42
C ALA A 76 -17.04 -5.95 13.92
N PRO A 77 -17.24 -4.93 14.79
CA PRO A 77 -17.15 -5.11 16.24
C PRO A 77 -18.19 -6.10 16.75
N LEU A 78 -17.81 -6.96 17.70
CA LEU A 78 -18.67 -8.01 18.25
C LEU A 78 -19.93 -7.48 18.97
N ASP A 79 -19.87 -6.27 19.51
CA ASP A 79 -20.97 -5.60 20.19
C ASP A 79 -22.11 -5.14 19.25
N ARG A 80 -21.82 -4.98 17.97
CA ARG A 80 -22.82 -4.64 16.94
C ARG A 80 -23.55 -5.84 16.38
N ASN A 81 -22.96 -7.00 16.49
CA ASN A 81 -23.56 -8.26 16.08
C ASN A 81 -24.27 -8.87 17.27
N SER A 82 -25.51 -8.42 17.55
CA SER A 82 -26.31 -9.04 18.58
C SER A 82 -26.32 -10.57 18.46
N SER A 83 -26.05 -11.24 19.55
CA SER A 83 -26.22 -12.64 19.94
C SER A 83 -26.38 -13.76 18.86
N ASN A 84 -27.03 -13.49 17.74
CA ASN A 84 -27.30 -14.53 16.73
C ASN A 84 -26.10 -14.85 15.82
N TRP A 85 -25.25 -13.89 15.48
CA TRP A 85 -24.16 -14.14 14.51
C TRP A 85 -23.03 -14.99 15.13
N TYR A 86 -22.63 -14.69 16.36
CA TYR A 86 -21.59 -15.45 17.06
C TYR A 86 -22.04 -16.89 17.37
N GLU A 87 -23.30 -17.10 17.70
CA GLU A 87 -23.87 -18.44 17.89
C GLU A 87 -23.97 -19.19 16.57
N LEU A 88 -24.35 -18.57 15.47
CA LEU A 88 -24.37 -19.18 14.14
C LEU A 88 -22.97 -19.62 13.68
N VAL A 89 -21.93 -18.81 13.95
CA VAL A 89 -20.54 -19.18 13.65
C VAL A 89 -20.09 -20.38 14.49
N LYS A 90 -20.37 -20.36 15.80
CA LYS A 90 -20.05 -21.47 16.71
C LYS A 90 -20.80 -22.76 16.35
N GLU A 91 -22.05 -22.66 15.97
CA GLU A 91 -22.85 -23.81 15.58
C GLU A 91 -22.33 -24.44 14.27
N ARG A 92 -21.87 -23.60 13.33
CA ARG A 92 -21.26 -24.08 12.09
C ARG A 92 -19.89 -24.71 12.29
N GLU A 93 -19.04 -24.13 13.16
CA GLU A 93 -17.76 -24.73 13.51
C GLU A 93 -17.97 -26.09 14.21
N ARG A 94 -18.95 -26.19 15.08
CA ARG A 94 -19.34 -27.43 15.75
C ARG A 94 -19.85 -28.48 14.73
N ASN A 95 -20.66 -28.07 13.78
CA ASN A 95 -21.21 -28.96 12.75
C ASN A 95 -20.15 -29.37 11.72
N ARG A 96 -19.12 -28.53 11.48
CA ARG A 96 -18.02 -28.85 10.56
C ARG A 96 -17.08 -29.91 11.15
N SER A 97 -16.94 -29.98 12.46
CA SER A 97 -16.12 -31.00 13.15
C SER A 97 -16.78 -32.38 13.25
N THR A 98 -18.10 -32.46 13.00
CA THR A 98 -18.88 -33.71 13.13
C THR A 98 -19.19 -34.42 11.82
N VAL A 99 -18.86 -33.82 10.66
CA VAL A 99 -19.10 -34.46 9.36
C VAL A 99 -17.84 -35.26 8.94
N PRO A 100 -17.92 -36.59 8.85
CA PRO A 100 -16.80 -37.40 8.40
C PRO A 100 -16.43 -37.03 6.95
N PRO A 101 -15.14 -37.07 6.56
CA PRO A 101 -14.66 -36.61 5.26
C PRO A 101 -15.18 -37.41 4.04
N TRP A 102 -15.86 -38.53 4.28
CA TRP A 102 -16.36 -39.42 3.25
C TRP A 102 -17.87 -39.31 2.97
N LYS A 103 -18.63 -38.48 3.74
CA LYS A 103 -20.06 -38.27 3.42
C LYS A 103 -20.23 -37.23 2.31
N PRO A 104 -21.06 -37.49 1.27
CA PRO A 104 -21.42 -36.48 0.29
C PRO A 104 -21.96 -35.24 1.01
N GLN A 105 -21.41 -34.11 0.71
CA GLN A 105 -21.93 -32.85 1.26
C GLN A 105 -23.39 -32.67 0.79
N PRO A 106 -24.30 -32.30 1.67
CA PRO A 106 -25.66 -32.00 1.24
C PRO A 106 -25.64 -30.92 0.16
N PRO A 107 -26.57 -30.99 -0.84
CA PRO A 107 -26.61 -30.00 -1.91
C PRO A 107 -26.62 -28.61 -1.28
N ARG A 108 -25.80 -27.72 -1.83
CA ARG A 108 -25.71 -26.30 -1.39
C ARG A 108 -27.11 -25.72 -1.50
N VAL A 109 -27.82 -25.67 -0.38
CA VAL A 109 -29.07 -24.92 -0.30
C VAL A 109 -28.69 -23.51 -0.68
N ALA A 110 -29.30 -23.01 -1.74
CA ALA A 110 -29.13 -21.63 -2.18
C ALA A 110 -29.60 -20.71 -1.05
N PHE A 111 -28.66 -20.31 -0.17
CA PHE A 111 -28.87 -19.25 0.77
C PHE A 111 -28.80 -17.94 -0.05
N ASN A 112 -29.97 -17.51 -0.49
CA ASN A 112 -30.16 -16.23 -1.11
C ASN A 112 -29.61 -15.15 -0.20
N SER A 113 -28.60 -14.41 -0.70
CA SER A 113 -28.07 -13.13 -0.28
C SER A 113 -26.98 -13.03 0.80
N PHE A 114 -26.50 -14.07 1.46
CA PHE A 114 -25.34 -13.97 2.33
C PHE A 114 -24.12 -14.61 1.67
N GLY A 115 -23.14 -13.78 1.23
CA GLY A 115 -21.88 -14.25 0.70
C GLY A 115 -21.09 -15.03 1.78
N PHE A 116 -20.20 -15.92 1.34
CA PHE A 116 -19.29 -16.68 2.22
C PHE A 116 -18.49 -15.77 3.17
N ASP A 117 -18.24 -14.54 2.76
CA ASP A 117 -17.48 -13.51 3.49
C ASP A 117 -18.23 -12.99 4.73
N ASP A 118 -19.56 -13.10 4.78
CA ASP A 118 -20.37 -12.59 5.89
C ASP A 118 -20.18 -13.33 7.23
N PHE A 119 -19.46 -14.46 7.23
CA PHE A 119 -19.15 -15.23 8.45
C PHE A 119 -17.92 -14.74 9.21
N TYR A 120 -17.16 -13.84 8.63
CA TYR A 120 -15.94 -13.30 9.23
C TYR A 120 -16.13 -11.84 9.60
N ASN A 121 -15.55 -11.43 10.72
CA ASN A 121 -15.66 -10.06 11.17
C ASN A 121 -14.46 -9.16 10.83
N CYS A 122 -13.43 -9.73 10.21
CA CYS A 122 -12.27 -9.04 9.69
C CYS A 122 -12.00 -9.47 8.26
N HIS A 123 -12.17 -8.53 7.30
CA HIS A 123 -11.93 -8.75 5.88
C HIS A 123 -10.76 -7.88 5.45
N VAL A 124 -9.64 -8.48 5.14
CA VAL A 124 -8.43 -7.77 4.67
C VAL A 124 -8.53 -7.54 3.17
N LEU A 125 -8.27 -6.31 2.75
CA LEU A 125 -8.40 -5.85 1.36
C LEU A 125 -7.01 -5.59 0.77
N ASP A 126 -6.83 -5.98 -0.49
CA ASP A 126 -5.59 -5.78 -1.25
C ASP A 126 -5.30 -4.30 -1.54
N CYS A 127 -6.37 -3.53 -1.78
CA CYS A 127 -6.32 -2.12 -2.14
C CYS A 127 -7.25 -1.28 -1.25
N PRO A 128 -6.88 0.00 -0.99
CA PRO A 128 -7.78 0.92 -0.32
C PRO A 128 -8.86 1.41 -1.28
N GLU A 129 -9.89 2.04 -0.74
CA GLU A 129 -10.81 2.83 -1.53
C GLU A 129 -10.13 4.07 -2.09
N TYR A 130 -10.34 4.33 -3.36
CA TYR A 130 -9.94 5.52 -4.08
C TYR A 130 -11.00 5.84 -5.15
N ARG A 131 -10.88 6.88 -5.94
CA ARG A 131 -11.84 7.26 -6.97
C ARG A 131 -13.27 7.41 -6.41
N ASN A 132 -13.45 8.38 -5.52
CA ASN A 132 -14.74 8.75 -4.94
C ASN A 132 -15.41 7.66 -4.09
N LEU A 133 -14.63 6.69 -3.57
CA LEU A 133 -15.14 5.63 -2.70
C LEU A 133 -16.25 4.80 -3.37
N SER A 134 -16.12 4.55 -4.66
CA SER A 134 -17.16 3.98 -5.53
C SER A 134 -17.62 2.57 -5.15
N THR A 135 -16.81 1.83 -4.38
CA THR A 135 -17.16 0.46 -3.96
C THR A 135 -17.56 0.38 -2.48
N ILE A 136 -17.72 1.51 -1.81
CA ILE A 136 -18.26 1.57 -0.45
C ILE A 136 -19.77 1.30 -0.47
N VAL A 137 -20.20 0.37 0.37
CA VAL A 137 -21.61 0.05 0.58
C VAL A 137 -22.01 0.28 2.04
N ASN A 138 -23.28 0.63 2.25
CA ASN A 138 -23.84 0.75 3.60
C ASN A 138 -23.99 -0.63 4.21
N ASP A 139 -23.26 -0.91 5.27
CA ASP A 139 -23.37 -2.11 6.08
C ASP A 139 -23.18 -1.74 7.55
N THR A 140 -24.26 -1.76 8.32
CA THR A 140 -24.26 -1.31 9.71
C THR A 140 -23.38 -2.17 10.64
N ARG A 141 -22.95 -3.33 10.18
CA ARG A 141 -22.08 -4.25 10.93
C ARG A 141 -20.64 -3.77 10.92
N PHE A 142 -20.17 -3.19 9.80
CA PHE A 142 -18.77 -2.95 9.53
C PHE A 142 -18.37 -1.49 9.62
N ASP A 143 -17.11 -1.29 9.97
CA ASP A 143 -16.37 -0.06 9.79
C ASP A 143 -15.20 -0.32 8.82
N TYR A 144 -14.93 0.63 7.94
CA TYR A 144 -13.85 0.55 6.98
C TYR A 144 -12.60 1.30 7.47
N TYR A 145 -11.45 0.64 7.41
CA TYR A 145 -10.15 1.12 7.84
C TYR A 145 -9.14 1.06 6.69
N THR A 146 -8.22 2.03 6.63
CA THR A 146 -7.22 2.12 5.57
C THR A 146 -5.89 2.68 6.07
N LEU A 147 -4.78 2.36 5.39
CA LEU A 147 -3.49 3.02 5.56
C LEU A 147 -3.49 4.44 4.99
N TYR A 148 -4.41 4.78 4.09
CA TYR A 148 -4.49 6.04 3.36
C TYR A 148 -5.70 6.85 3.85
N ALA A 149 -5.54 7.54 4.97
CA ALA A 149 -6.63 8.30 5.59
C ALA A 149 -6.89 9.66 4.91
N ARG A 150 -5.96 10.18 4.12
CA ARG A 150 -6.21 11.35 3.26
C ARG A 150 -6.92 10.92 1.99
N LEU A 151 -7.75 11.81 1.46
CA LEU A 151 -8.32 11.62 0.14
C LEU A 151 -7.18 11.53 -0.87
N LEU A 152 -7.09 10.39 -1.54
CA LEU A 152 -6.12 10.17 -2.60
C LEU A 152 -6.50 11.01 -3.83
N PRO A 153 -5.52 11.49 -4.62
CA PRO A 153 -5.80 12.15 -5.88
C PRO A 153 -6.73 11.28 -6.73
N SER A 154 -7.90 11.81 -7.10
CA SER A 154 -8.99 10.97 -7.61
C SER A 154 -8.79 10.49 -9.04
N SER A 155 -8.02 11.22 -9.86
CA SER A 155 -7.97 10.97 -11.31
C SER A 155 -6.93 9.92 -11.73
N ASN A 156 -5.74 9.90 -11.11
CA ASN A 156 -4.59 9.15 -11.63
C ASN A 156 -4.00 8.13 -10.65
N ALA A 157 -4.52 8.06 -9.40
CA ALA A 157 -3.99 7.11 -8.43
C ALA A 157 -4.31 5.67 -8.84
N THR A 158 -3.27 4.84 -8.86
CA THR A 158 -3.34 3.42 -9.17
C THR A 158 -2.93 2.61 -7.95
N CYS A 159 -3.75 1.64 -7.58
CA CYS A 159 -3.37 0.66 -6.57
C CYS A 159 -2.61 -0.49 -7.21
N ILE A 160 -1.43 -0.78 -6.70
CA ILE A 160 -0.76 -2.06 -6.93
C ILE A 160 -1.03 -2.92 -5.69
N PRO A 161 -1.77 -4.04 -5.83
CA PRO A 161 -2.18 -4.87 -4.71
C PRO A 161 -1.04 -5.24 -3.78
N SER A 162 -1.24 -5.07 -2.47
CA SER A 162 -0.27 -5.38 -1.42
C SER A 162 1.05 -4.58 -1.46
N ILE A 163 1.22 -3.68 -2.42
CA ILE A 163 2.43 -2.84 -2.56
C ILE A 163 2.16 -1.40 -2.13
N GLY A 164 1.10 -0.78 -2.66
CA GLY A 164 0.79 0.61 -2.34
C GLY A 164 -0.02 1.35 -3.40
N MET A 165 -0.10 2.67 -3.22
CA MET A 165 -0.78 3.59 -4.12
C MET A 165 0.26 4.41 -4.88
N PHE A 166 0.13 4.49 -6.20
CA PHE A 166 1.08 5.12 -7.10
C PHE A 166 0.42 6.07 -8.10
N LEU A 167 1.21 7.04 -8.58
CA LEU A 167 0.91 7.85 -9.75
C LEU A 167 1.98 7.57 -10.80
N PHE A 168 1.55 7.21 -11.99
CA PHE A 168 2.43 7.03 -13.15
C PHE A 168 2.26 8.28 -14.03
N GLU A 169 3.29 9.12 -14.03
CA GLU A 169 3.25 10.42 -14.69
C GLU A 169 4.07 10.37 -15.97
N ASP A 170 3.39 10.45 -17.11
CA ASP A 170 4.01 10.42 -18.45
C ASP A 170 4.65 11.77 -18.82
N THR A 171 4.32 12.84 -18.10
CA THR A 171 4.94 14.15 -18.27
C THR A 171 6.41 14.08 -17.94
N ARG A 172 7.27 14.35 -18.93
CA ARG A 172 8.70 14.27 -18.76
C ARG A 172 9.24 15.45 -17.98
N ASN A 173 9.92 15.16 -16.87
CA ASN A 173 10.58 16.15 -16.01
C ASN A 173 12.01 15.72 -15.69
N ASN A 174 12.87 16.69 -15.34
CA ASN A 174 14.12 16.38 -14.67
C ASN A 174 13.84 15.82 -13.27
N TYR A 175 14.83 15.17 -12.66
CA TYR A 175 14.63 14.47 -11.39
C TYR A 175 14.13 15.37 -10.26
N SER A 176 14.64 16.59 -10.15
CA SER A 176 14.24 17.54 -9.10
C SER A 176 12.77 17.97 -9.24
N ASN A 177 12.35 18.26 -10.47
CA ASN A 177 10.94 18.62 -10.73
C ASN A 177 10.01 17.43 -10.54
N ALA A 178 10.42 16.22 -10.95
CA ALA A 178 9.67 14.99 -10.71
C ALA A 178 9.50 14.73 -9.20
N TYR A 179 10.59 14.89 -8.42
CA TYR A 179 10.54 14.78 -6.96
C TYR A 179 9.56 15.78 -6.35
N ASN A 180 9.64 17.06 -6.71
CA ASN A 180 8.76 18.11 -6.20
C ASN A 180 7.29 17.85 -6.57
N SER A 181 7.02 17.34 -7.77
CA SER A 181 5.67 16.96 -8.21
C SER A 181 5.10 15.85 -7.32
N CYS A 182 5.90 14.82 -7.01
CA CYS A 182 5.47 13.75 -6.10
C CYS A 182 5.20 14.26 -4.68
N VAL A 183 6.05 15.15 -4.16
CA VAL A 183 5.84 15.78 -2.83
C VAL A 183 4.53 16.59 -2.82
N THR A 184 4.26 17.35 -3.87
CA THR A 184 3.02 18.14 -4.01
C THR A 184 1.79 17.23 -4.06
N ALA A 185 1.92 16.03 -4.67
CA ALA A 185 0.86 15.03 -4.70
C ALA A 185 0.67 14.27 -3.37
N GLY A 186 1.49 14.56 -2.35
CA GLY A 186 1.44 13.93 -1.04
C GLY A 186 2.19 12.60 -0.95
N GLY A 187 3.23 12.45 -1.76
CA GLY A 187 4.06 11.27 -1.82
C GLY A 187 5.55 11.58 -1.96
N SER A 188 6.28 10.65 -2.53
CA SER A 188 7.68 10.77 -2.95
C SER A 188 7.88 10.01 -4.25
N LEU A 189 9.04 10.13 -4.89
CA LEU A 189 9.40 9.19 -5.95
C LEU A 189 9.41 7.76 -5.40
N ALA A 190 8.92 6.81 -6.20
CA ALA A 190 8.64 5.44 -5.77
C ALA A 190 9.88 4.72 -5.24
N HIS A 191 9.77 4.12 -4.08
CA HIS A 191 10.82 3.30 -3.48
C HIS A 191 10.91 1.94 -4.19
N ILE A 192 12.11 1.52 -4.59
CA ILE A 192 12.35 0.30 -5.39
C ILE A 192 13.34 -0.67 -4.77
N ALA A 193 13.90 -0.40 -3.59
CA ALA A 193 14.95 -1.23 -2.99
C ALA A 193 14.43 -2.57 -2.42
N SER A 194 13.48 -3.21 -3.10
CA SER A 194 13.05 -4.58 -2.84
C SER A 194 12.61 -5.27 -4.13
N ASP A 195 12.76 -6.59 -4.20
CA ASP A 195 12.37 -7.42 -5.32
C ASP A 195 10.88 -7.26 -5.68
N ALA A 196 9.98 -7.45 -4.71
CA ALA A 196 8.55 -7.35 -4.92
C ALA A 196 8.14 -5.99 -5.50
N ARG A 197 8.70 -4.88 -4.98
CA ARG A 197 8.36 -3.53 -5.46
C ARG A 197 8.84 -3.30 -6.88
N THR A 198 10.10 -3.62 -7.16
CA THR A 198 10.70 -3.52 -8.50
C THR A 198 9.90 -4.33 -9.51
N PHE A 199 9.59 -5.60 -9.19
CA PHE A 199 8.83 -6.49 -10.05
C PHE A 199 7.42 -5.98 -10.35
N HIS A 200 6.66 -5.60 -9.33
CA HIS A 200 5.27 -5.17 -9.51
C HIS A 200 5.14 -3.84 -10.23
N LEU A 201 6.06 -2.89 -9.98
CA LEU A 201 6.11 -1.62 -10.71
C LEU A 201 6.46 -1.84 -12.17
N ALA A 202 7.49 -2.64 -12.48
CA ALA A 202 7.87 -2.98 -13.84
C ALA A 202 6.74 -3.68 -14.61
N LYS A 203 6.09 -4.66 -14.00
CA LYS A 203 4.92 -5.34 -14.58
C LYS A 203 3.80 -4.36 -14.93
N TYR A 204 3.59 -3.34 -14.13
CA TYR A 204 2.61 -2.31 -14.43
C TYR A 204 3.04 -1.44 -15.62
N LEU A 205 4.33 -1.12 -15.76
CA LEU A 205 4.87 -0.39 -16.91
C LEU A 205 4.66 -1.16 -18.23
N VAL A 206 4.87 -2.48 -18.24
CA VAL A 206 4.54 -3.33 -19.41
C VAL A 206 3.09 -3.17 -19.83
N ASN A 207 2.15 -3.18 -18.87
CA ASN A 207 0.72 -3.03 -19.18
C ASN A 207 0.39 -1.64 -19.75
N LEU A 208 1.04 -0.58 -19.25
CA LEU A 208 0.90 0.78 -19.80
C LEU A 208 1.40 0.87 -21.23
N SER A 209 2.57 0.28 -21.52
CA SER A 209 3.15 0.27 -22.86
C SER A 209 2.27 -0.50 -23.84
N SER A 210 1.76 -1.65 -23.47
CA SER A 210 0.90 -2.51 -24.31
C SER A 210 -0.43 -1.86 -24.64
N GLY A 211 -1.01 -1.05 -23.74
CA GLY A 211 -2.29 -0.35 -23.95
C GLY A 211 -2.20 0.80 -24.95
N ASN A 212 -1.03 1.41 -25.10
CA ASN A 212 -0.82 2.56 -26.00
C ASN A 212 -0.56 2.17 -27.46
N TYR A 213 -0.30 0.90 -27.76
CA TYR A 213 -0.02 0.43 -29.13
C TYR A 213 -1.25 0.30 -30.04
N THR A 214 -2.48 0.49 -29.54
CA THR A 214 -3.70 0.27 -30.33
C THR A 214 -4.22 1.51 -31.06
N THR A 215 -3.60 2.70 -30.94
CA THR A 215 -4.16 3.93 -31.53
C THR A 215 -3.17 4.83 -32.27
N ALA A 216 -2.07 4.34 -32.82
CA ALA A 216 -1.20 5.20 -33.63
C ALA A 216 -0.76 4.56 -34.95
N ASN A 217 -1.52 4.80 -36.01
CA ASN A 217 -1.00 4.88 -37.39
C ASN A 217 -0.04 6.09 -37.49
N SER A 218 1.13 6.01 -36.88
CA SER A 218 2.18 7.02 -37.01
C SER A 218 3.50 6.33 -37.33
N THR A 219 3.96 6.56 -38.53
CA THR A 219 5.12 5.94 -39.19
C THR A 219 6.49 6.40 -38.67
N ASN A 220 6.60 7.01 -37.48
CA ASN A 220 7.86 7.45 -36.85
C ASN A 220 7.83 7.37 -35.32
N VAL A 221 7.53 6.20 -34.78
CA VAL A 221 7.76 5.97 -33.34
C VAL A 221 9.14 5.36 -33.18
N THR A 222 10.12 6.18 -32.83
CA THR A 222 11.32 5.71 -32.16
C THR A 222 10.83 5.02 -30.89
N THR A 223 10.91 3.68 -30.84
CA THR A 223 10.62 2.86 -29.68
C THR A 223 11.62 3.18 -28.58
N ALA A 224 11.45 4.34 -27.94
CA ALA A 224 12.22 4.69 -26.76
C ALA A 224 11.77 3.73 -25.65
N GLU A 225 12.70 2.93 -25.16
CA GLU A 225 12.50 2.05 -24.02
C GLU A 225 11.78 2.81 -22.88
N PRO A 226 10.64 2.31 -22.36
CA PRO A 226 9.90 2.98 -21.30
C PRO A 226 10.71 2.94 -20.01
N VAL A 227 11.30 4.07 -19.65
CA VAL A 227 12.07 4.22 -18.41
C VAL A 227 11.49 5.37 -17.59
N TYR A 228 11.23 5.12 -16.30
CA TYR A 228 10.58 6.05 -15.40
C TYR A 228 11.49 6.36 -14.21
N TYR A 229 11.66 7.64 -13.85
CA TYR A 229 12.34 8.00 -12.61
C TYR A 229 11.68 7.40 -11.40
N VAL A 230 12.51 6.93 -10.46
CA VAL A 230 12.15 6.34 -9.18
C VAL A 230 12.96 6.97 -8.06
N GLY A 231 12.59 6.70 -6.82
CA GLY A 231 13.18 7.31 -5.65
C GLY A 231 14.54 6.75 -5.27
N LEU A 232 15.51 6.83 -6.17
CA LEU A 232 16.90 6.44 -5.91
C LEU A 232 17.83 7.37 -6.67
N ASN A 233 18.74 8.04 -5.96
CA ASN A 233 19.69 8.96 -6.54
C ASN A 233 21.06 8.87 -5.88
N GLU A 234 22.09 9.29 -6.62
CA GLU A 234 23.46 9.36 -6.17
C GLU A 234 23.87 10.83 -6.04
N THR A 235 24.06 11.30 -4.81
CA THR A 235 24.56 12.65 -4.53
C THR A 235 26.08 12.72 -4.40
N LEU A 236 26.67 11.65 -3.88
CA LEU A 236 28.12 11.48 -3.77
C LEU A 236 28.51 10.20 -4.50
N LYS A 237 29.67 10.22 -5.15
CA LYS A 237 30.15 9.09 -5.96
C LYS A 237 30.03 7.76 -5.19
N ASN A 238 29.36 6.79 -5.81
CA ASN A 238 29.07 5.45 -5.28
C ASN A 238 28.16 5.42 -4.02
N ARG A 239 27.45 6.50 -3.70
CA ARG A 239 26.52 6.55 -2.59
C ARG A 239 25.11 6.88 -3.08
N PHE A 240 24.32 5.84 -3.23
CA PHE A 240 22.90 5.96 -3.58
C PHE A 240 22.04 6.07 -2.33
N PHE A 241 21.02 6.93 -2.42
CA PHE A 241 20.05 7.18 -1.37
C PHE A 241 18.63 7.02 -1.93
N THR A 242 17.75 6.46 -1.11
CA THR A 242 16.31 6.40 -1.39
C THR A 242 15.66 7.76 -1.19
N SER A 243 14.39 7.93 -1.64
CA SER A 243 13.60 9.14 -1.36
C SER A 243 13.37 9.40 0.14
N ALA A 244 13.60 8.40 0.99
CA ALA A 244 13.54 8.51 2.45
C ALA A 244 14.92 8.81 3.07
N GLU A 245 15.91 9.20 2.25
CA GLU A 245 17.30 9.49 2.66
C GLU A 245 18.04 8.27 3.24
N GLU A 246 17.54 7.07 3.00
CA GLU A 246 18.18 5.83 3.45
C GLU A 246 19.26 5.43 2.44
N ARG A 247 20.41 5.01 2.94
CA ARG A 247 21.49 4.50 2.08
C ARG A 247 21.08 3.19 1.41
N LEU A 248 21.32 3.08 0.10
CA LEU A 248 21.05 1.85 -0.63
C LEU A 248 21.81 0.65 -0.05
N ASP A 249 22.99 0.87 0.55
CA ASP A 249 23.79 -0.18 1.20
C ASP A 249 23.07 -0.87 2.36
N CYS A 250 22.03 -0.26 2.92
CA CYS A 250 21.19 -0.84 3.95
C CYS A 250 20.19 -1.87 3.43
N PHE A 251 20.04 -1.99 2.12
CA PHE A 251 19.16 -2.97 1.46
C PHE A 251 20.03 -4.03 0.76
N THR A 252 19.59 -5.27 0.74
CA THR A 252 20.29 -6.37 0.06
C THR A 252 19.96 -6.46 -1.43
N PHE A 253 18.76 -6.03 -1.81
CA PHE A 253 18.27 -6.15 -3.18
C PHE A 253 18.92 -5.14 -4.13
N ARG A 254 19.28 -5.60 -5.33
CA ARG A 254 19.81 -4.82 -6.45
C ARG A 254 19.27 -5.37 -7.75
N ALA A 255 18.89 -4.47 -8.68
CA ALA A 255 18.40 -4.83 -10.01
C ALA A 255 19.08 -3.97 -11.11
N TRP A 256 20.38 -3.70 -10.96
CA TRP A 256 21.10 -2.91 -11.94
C TRP A 256 21.06 -3.56 -13.33
N ALA A 257 20.74 -2.77 -14.35
CA ALA A 257 20.87 -3.19 -15.74
C ALA A 257 22.35 -3.49 -16.08
N PRO A 258 22.64 -4.34 -17.08
CA PRO A 258 24.00 -4.58 -17.54
C PRO A 258 24.74 -3.26 -17.82
N GLY A 259 25.94 -3.10 -17.29
CA GLY A 259 26.75 -1.86 -17.42
C GLY A 259 26.36 -0.74 -16.45
N HIS A 260 25.33 -0.92 -15.61
CA HIS A 260 24.94 0.05 -14.60
C HIS A 260 25.24 -0.43 -13.17
N PRO A 261 25.56 0.49 -12.26
CA PRO A 261 25.90 1.89 -12.49
C PRO A 261 27.26 2.02 -13.18
N ASP A 262 27.37 2.85 -14.22
CA ASP A 262 28.65 3.09 -14.89
C ASP A 262 29.68 3.70 -13.93
N ARG A 263 30.90 3.15 -13.90
CA ARG A 263 31.99 3.61 -13.02
C ARG A 263 32.52 4.99 -13.41
N ASN A 264 32.38 5.38 -14.67
CA ASN A 264 32.89 6.66 -15.21
C ASN A 264 31.88 7.81 -15.09
N ARG A 265 30.69 7.54 -14.52
CA ARG A 265 29.66 8.58 -14.32
C ARG A 265 30.13 9.65 -13.32
N HIS A 266 29.56 10.84 -13.48
CA HIS A 266 29.76 11.95 -12.56
C HIS A 266 28.45 12.29 -11.83
N PRO A 267 28.45 12.35 -10.48
CA PRO A 267 27.28 12.82 -9.72
C PRO A 267 26.91 14.28 -10.08
N PRO A 268 25.63 14.67 -9.98
CA PRO A 268 24.51 13.87 -9.48
C PRO A 268 23.95 12.93 -10.53
N SER A 269 23.69 11.68 -10.12
CA SER A 269 23.11 10.64 -10.95
C SER A 269 21.79 10.16 -10.38
N CYS A 270 20.81 9.92 -11.23
CA CYS A 270 19.45 9.55 -10.86
C CYS A 270 19.04 8.25 -11.53
N VAL A 271 18.25 7.44 -10.82
CA VAL A 271 17.90 6.10 -11.26
C VAL A 271 16.51 6.11 -11.90
N ALA A 272 16.38 5.36 -12.98
CA ALA A 272 15.10 5.04 -13.59
C ALA A 272 14.90 3.53 -13.64
N LEU A 273 13.64 3.11 -13.51
CA LEU A 273 13.17 1.74 -13.64
C LEU A 273 12.73 1.50 -15.08
N THR A 274 13.14 0.36 -15.66
CA THR A 274 12.65 -0.12 -16.94
C THR A 274 11.43 -1.01 -16.75
N ASP A 275 10.69 -1.26 -17.82
CA ASP A 275 9.59 -2.24 -17.85
C ASP A 275 10.08 -3.69 -17.70
N GLU A 276 11.35 -3.97 -17.96
CA GLU A 276 12.00 -5.26 -17.68
C GLU A 276 12.33 -5.45 -16.18
N GLY A 277 12.14 -4.41 -15.34
CA GLY A 277 12.46 -4.45 -13.92
C GLY A 277 13.93 -4.19 -13.59
N SER A 278 14.69 -3.63 -14.53
CA SER A 278 16.08 -3.26 -14.30
C SER A 278 16.25 -1.77 -13.98
N TRP A 279 17.34 -1.43 -13.27
CA TRP A 279 17.66 -0.06 -12.87
C TRP A 279 18.73 0.52 -13.75
N LYS A 280 18.44 1.64 -14.41
CA LYS A 280 19.40 2.40 -15.23
C LYS A 280 19.72 3.74 -14.59
N VAL A 281 20.97 4.14 -14.66
CA VAL A 281 21.45 5.43 -14.14
C VAL A 281 21.53 6.45 -15.27
N TYR A 282 21.00 7.65 -15.00
CA TYR A 282 21.00 8.79 -15.92
C TYR A 282 21.50 10.05 -15.21
N ASN A 283 21.93 11.04 -15.99
CA ASN A 283 22.11 12.39 -15.48
C ASN A 283 20.76 12.95 -15.00
N CYS A 284 20.72 13.52 -13.80
CA CYS A 284 19.49 14.02 -13.17
C CYS A 284 18.79 15.15 -13.95
N ASN A 285 19.51 15.84 -14.86
CA ASN A 285 18.94 16.86 -15.73
C ASN A 285 18.17 16.30 -16.93
N ARG A 286 18.34 15.01 -17.23
CA ARG A 286 17.56 14.36 -18.30
C ARG A 286 16.08 14.41 -17.95
N THR A 287 15.24 14.66 -18.94
CA THR A 287 13.78 14.66 -18.74
C THR A 287 13.21 13.27 -19.03
N LEU A 288 12.61 12.65 -18.03
CA LEU A 288 11.97 11.33 -18.09
C LEU A 288 10.58 11.39 -17.44
N PRO A 289 9.67 10.46 -17.81
CA PRO A 289 8.50 10.18 -17.02
C PRO A 289 8.90 9.65 -15.62
N TYR A 290 7.98 9.64 -14.67
CA TYR A 290 8.32 9.29 -13.30
C TYR A 290 7.17 8.60 -12.56
N ILE A 291 7.51 7.87 -11.51
CA ILE A 291 6.56 7.16 -10.65
C ILE A 291 6.58 7.80 -9.26
N CYS A 292 5.42 8.31 -8.83
CA CYS A 292 5.24 8.72 -7.45
C CYS A 292 4.60 7.60 -6.63
N GLU A 293 5.07 7.43 -5.41
CA GLU A 293 4.44 6.62 -4.37
C GLU A 293 3.73 7.52 -3.39
N LEU A 294 2.42 7.32 -3.21
CA LEU A 294 1.64 8.08 -2.25
C LEU A 294 1.90 7.57 -0.83
N HIS A 295 2.13 8.49 0.10
CA HIS A 295 2.44 8.11 1.48
C HIS A 295 1.21 7.63 2.22
N THR A 296 1.37 6.56 3.00
CA THR A 296 0.42 6.18 4.03
C THR A 296 0.33 7.35 5.02
N SER A 297 -0.82 7.99 5.12
CA SER A 297 -0.94 9.24 5.85
C SER A 297 -1.89 9.11 7.03
N GLY A 298 -1.51 9.78 8.13
CA GLY A 298 -2.27 9.92 9.35
C GLY A 298 -3.65 10.52 9.16
N PRO A 299 -4.44 10.64 10.24
CA PRO A 299 -5.83 11.02 10.13
C PRO A 299 -5.93 12.31 9.33
N ALA A 300 -6.74 12.29 8.30
CA ALA A 300 -7.10 13.50 7.62
C ALA A 300 -7.65 14.47 8.67
N LEU A 301 -7.22 15.72 8.63
CA LEU A 301 -7.82 16.81 9.40
C LEU A 301 -9.36 16.84 9.25
N TYR A 302 -9.88 16.15 8.25
CA TYR A 302 -11.27 16.03 7.85
C TYR A 302 -11.84 14.61 7.97
N ALA A 303 -11.23 13.69 8.73
CA ALA A 303 -11.92 12.45 9.04
C ALA A 303 -13.26 12.82 9.67
N PRO A 304 -14.41 12.53 9.05
CA PRO A 304 -15.70 12.89 9.62
C PRO A 304 -15.76 12.25 11.00
N LYS A 305 -16.18 13.03 12.02
CA LYS A 305 -16.39 12.49 13.37
C LYS A 305 -17.28 11.26 13.20
N LEU A 306 -16.70 10.07 13.36
CA LEU A 306 -17.42 8.84 13.16
C LEU A 306 -18.58 8.82 14.16
N LYS A 307 -19.81 8.78 13.67
CA LYS A 307 -20.97 8.63 14.54
C LYS A 307 -20.85 7.31 15.29
N ARG A 308 -20.87 7.36 16.62
CA ARG A 308 -20.66 6.19 17.47
C ARG A 308 -21.75 5.10 17.33
N LYS A 309 -22.90 5.42 16.71
CA LYS A 309 -24.02 4.50 16.53
C LYS A 309 -24.48 4.47 15.09
N CYS A 310 -24.55 3.29 14.52
CA CYS A 310 -25.18 3.06 13.24
C CYS A 310 -26.69 3.12 13.41
N PHE A 311 -27.38 4.02 12.71
CA PHE A 311 -28.83 4.07 12.75
C PHE A 311 -29.40 2.98 11.85
N VAL A 312 -29.91 1.92 12.45
CA VAL A 312 -30.81 1.00 11.75
C VAL A 312 -32.15 1.72 11.63
N LYS A 313 -32.55 2.14 10.43
CA LYS A 313 -33.95 2.49 10.18
C LYS A 313 -34.79 1.25 10.49
N ARG A 314 -35.49 1.24 11.65
CA ARG A 314 -36.52 0.21 11.88
C ARG A 314 -37.53 0.31 10.74
N PRO A 315 -37.88 -0.80 10.07
CA PRO A 315 -38.99 -0.77 9.13
C PRO A 315 -40.22 -0.21 9.85
N ASN A 316 -40.85 0.81 9.27
CA ASN A 316 -42.11 1.33 9.79
C ASN A 316 -43.11 0.19 9.72
N ASN A 317 -43.36 -0.47 10.84
CA ASN A 317 -44.54 -1.33 11.04
C ASN A 317 -45.75 -0.40 10.97
N ARG A 318 -46.22 -0.10 9.76
CA ARG A 318 -47.57 0.40 9.57
C ARG A 318 -48.48 -0.70 10.09
N LYS A 319 -49.09 -0.43 11.25
CA LYS A 319 -50.21 -1.24 11.79
C LYS A 319 -51.21 -1.40 10.64
N ALA A 320 -51.45 -2.65 10.25
CA ALA A 320 -52.57 -2.98 9.37
C ALA A 320 -53.87 -2.44 9.98
N PRO A 321 -54.78 -1.83 9.22
CA PRO A 321 -56.02 -1.36 9.76
C PRO A 321 -56.85 -2.54 10.27
N SER A 322 -57.27 -2.49 11.53
CA SER A 322 -58.15 -3.49 12.14
C SER A 322 -59.44 -3.53 11.35
N ARG A 323 -59.74 -4.64 10.70
CA ARG A 323 -61.07 -4.92 10.14
C ARG A 323 -62.03 -5.05 11.30
N ARG A 324 -62.96 -4.08 11.47
CA ARG A 324 -64.15 -4.29 12.25
C ARG A 324 -64.99 -5.35 11.56
N VAL A 325 -65.16 -6.47 12.23
CA VAL A 325 -66.19 -7.45 11.89
C VAL A 325 -67.51 -6.89 12.41
N THR A 326 -68.37 -6.46 11.51
CA THR A 326 -69.79 -6.19 11.80
C THR A 326 -70.54 -7.50 11.68
N THR A 327 -70.97 -8.04 12.79
CA THR A 327 -71.97 -9.11 12.88
C THR A 327 -73.35 -8.52 12.64
N LEU A 328 -74.05 -9.07 11.64
CA LEU A 328 -75.52 -9.08 11.52
C LEU A 328 -76.07 -10.39 12.01
#